data_351c74022cc9069a33cef7fc19f4ef29
#
_entry.id   351c74022cc9069a33cef7fc19f4ef29
#
_cell.length_a   1.000
_cell.length_b   1.000
_cell.length_c   1.000
_cell.angle_alpha   90.00
_cell.angle_beta   90.00
_cell.angle_gamma   90.00
#
_symmetry.space_group_name_H-M   'P 1'
#
loop_
_entity.id
_entity.type
_entity.pdbx_description
1 polymer ?
#
loop_
_entity_poly.entity_id
_entity_poly.type
_entity_poly.pdbx_seq_one_letter_code
_entity_poly.pdbx_strand_id
1 'polypeptide(L)'
;NKDYVKSIDLVIKCIKNKEPICIFGDYDVDGSCSTALLVKFFKKINHPVYFYIPDREKDGYGPSVTLFKEIIKKNPKLIIMVDCGSNAIASINFLNENKINSLIIDHHQINHPYPKANSIINPKKNNGYIQYDYFCATTLTYFFLELLIDKININFRLKDYLIFVLLATVCDVMPLRYVNRLIAIKALDECNLDNIIPIKKIYETLGRFKKVSIDELGYLIGPILNAGGRLGHSSHSTKLLSSENDEEINKIVKKLIGLNEKRKTFERSILNSIDYKKIKNENQNVIIYYDPSINEGLIGIIASRLKDIYNKPAIVITSSKDLLKGSARSIIGFDIGLVLNNALNSKLIVKGGGHKMAAGFSLNKSNLKSFREFINNSYDKMCKNLNKNYFFYESKVSSSTFNNNLNVEINKLCPFGPGNLEPIFLFENLKISKV
;
A
#
# COMPACT_ATOMS: atom_id res chain seq x y z
N ASN A 1 -1.66 24.16 -8.78
CA ASN A 1 -0.65 23.26 -9.36
C ASN A 1 -1.00 22.97 -10.82
N LYS A 2 -0.03 23.16 -11.74
CA LYS A 2 -0.24 23.00 -13.20
C LYS A 2 -0.70 21.58 -13.58
N ASP A 3 -0.18 20.56 -12.91
CA ASP A 3 -0.56 19.17 -13.20
C ASP A 3 -2.02 18.87 -12.80
N TYR A 4 -2.51 19.40 -11.68
CA TYR A 4 -3.92 19.29 -11.29
C TYR A 4 -4.82 20.01 -12.29
N VAL A 5 -4.51 21.25 -12.66
CA VAL A 5 -5.31 22.01 -13.65
C VAL A 5 -5.41 21.23 -14.96
N LYS A 6 -4.28 20.78 -15.49
CA LYS A 6 -4.23 20.02 -16.74
C LYS A 6 -5.03 18.71 -16.65
N SER A 7 -4.97 18.02 -15.49
CA SER A 7 -5.73 16.79 -15.25
C SER A 7 -7.23 17.04 -15.20
N ILE A 8 -7.65 18.12 -14.55
CA ILE A 8 -9.05 18.51 -14.45
C ILE A 8 -9.60 18.86 -15.83
N ASP A 9 -8.89 19.66 -16.61
CA ASP A 9 -9.32 20.05 -17.97
C ASP A 9 -9.46 18.82 -18.87
N LEU A 10 -8.53 17.85 -18.76
CA LEU A 10 -8.58 16.59 -19.50
C LEU A 10 -9.84 15.79 -19.15
N VAL A 11 -10.14 15.64 -17.86
CA VAL A 11 -11.32 14.88 -17.38
C VAL A 11 -12.62 15.61 -17.74
N ILE A 12 -12.68 16.94 -17.59
CA ILE A 12 -13.85 17.73 -17.97
C ILE A 12 -14.16 17.58 -19.46
N LYS A 13 -13.13 17.56 -20.32
CA LYS A 13 -13.30 17.29 -21.76
C LYS A 13 -13.96 15.94 -22.00
N CYS A 14 -13.49 14.87 -21.34
CA CYS A 14 -14.08 13.54 -21.46
C CYS A 14 -15.53 13.51 -20.96
N ILE A 15 -15.82 14.19 -19.82
CA ILE A 15 -17.18 14.29 -19.28
C ILE A 15 -18.13 14.98 -20.25
N LYS A 16 -17.74 16.13 -20.82
CA LYS A 16 -18.55 16.89 -21.78
C LYS A 16 -18.87 16.09 -23.04
N ASN A 17 -17.90 15.31 -23.52
CA ASN A 17 -18.05 14.49 -24.73
C ASN A 17 -18.66 13.11 -24.44
N LYS A 18 -19.00 12.79 -23.19
CA LYS A 18 -19.46 11.45 -22.75
C LYS A 18 -18.52 10.30 -23.17
N GLU A 19 -17.22 10.59 -23.19
CA GLU A 19 -16.18 9.63 -23.60
C GLU A 19 -15.93 8.61 -22.49
N PRO A 20 -15.90 7.29 -22.78
CA PRO A 20 -15.70 6.26 -21.77
C PRO A 20 -14.34 6.39 -21.07
N ILE A 21 -14.35 6.30 -19.74
CA ILE A 21 -13.16 6.35 -18.90
C ILE A 21 -12.89 4.97 -18.30
N CYS A 22 -11.64 4.51 -18.41
CA CYS A 22 -11.15 3.34 -17.68
C CYS A 22 -10.33 3.82 -16.49
N ILE A 23 -10.61 3.31 -15.29
CA ILE A 23 -9.77 3.51 -14.11
C ILE A 23 -8.93 2.25 -13.94
N PHE A 24 -7.60 2.41 -14.00
CA PHE A 24 -6.65 1.34 -13.80
C PHE A 24 -6.00 1.53 -12.43
N GLY A 25 -6.29 0.64 -11.47
CA GLY A 25 -5.80 0.74 -10.10
C GLY A 25 -4.88 -0.41 -9.70
N ASP A 26 -4.29 -0.30 -8.52
CA ASP A 26 -3.58 -1.41 -7.88
C ASP A 26 -4.55 -2.26 -7.03
N TYR A 27 -4.08 -3.44 -6.62
CA TYR A 27 -4.88 -4.46 -5.90
C TYR A 27 -4.83 -4.30 -4.37
N ASP A 28 -4.03 -3.41 -3.84
CA ASP A 28 -3.96 -3.14 -2.40
C ASP A 28 -5.03 -2.13 -1.94
N VAL A 29 -4.95 -1.70 -0.69
CA VAL A 29 -5.97 -0.82 -0.12
C VAL A 29 -5.90 0.58 -0.73
N ASP A 30 -4.71 1.12 -1.01
CA ASP A 30 -4.58 2.45 -1.60
C ASP A 30 -5.11 2.47 -3.03
N GLY A 31 -4.70 1.51 -3.86
CA GLY A 31 -5.24 1.34 -5.21
C GLY A 31 -6.75 1.07 -5.22
N SER A 32 -7.25 0.28 -4.28
CA SER A 32 -8.69 -0.02 -4.17
C SER A 32 -9.52 1.19 -3.73
N CYS A 33 -9.07 1.96 -2.75
CA CYS A 33 -9.76 3.17 -2.26
C CYS A 33 -9.76 4.28 -3.31
N SER A 34 -8.63 4.56 -3.93
CA SER A 34 -8.50 5.57 -4.98
C SER A 34 -9.35 5.24 -6.20
N THR A 35 -9.34 3.97 -6.65
CA THR A 35 -10.22 3.50 -7.73
C THR A 35 -11.70 3.63 -7.35
N ALA A 36 -12.08 3.21 -6.14
CA ALA A 36 -13.47 3.28 -5.69
C ALA A 36 -14.00 4.70 -5.60
N LEU A 37 -13.19 5.67 -5.15
CA LEU A 37 -13.56 7.09 -5.13
C LEU A 37 -13.92 7.60 -6.52
N LEU A 38 -13.07 7.34 -7.51
CA LEU A 38 -13.29 7.76 -8.90
C LEU A 38 -14.53 7.06 -9.50
N VAL A 39 -14.67 5.75 -9.27
CA VAL A 39 -15.84 5.00 -9.77
C VAL A 39 -17.14 5.56 -9.19
N LYS A 40 -17.18 5.81 -7.88
CA LYS A 40 -18.37 6.39 -7.22
C LYS A 40 -18.68 7.78 -7.76
N PHE A 41 -17.68 8.63 -7.93
CA PHE A 41 -17.84 9.95 -8.51
C PHE A 41 -18.42 9.89 -9.94
N PHE A 42 -17.81 9.12 -10.85
CA PHE A 42 -18.28 9.03 -12.23
C PHE A 42 -19.66 8.38 -12.35
N LYS A 43 -19.97 7.38 -11.52
CA LYS A 43 -21.33 6.80 -11.43
C LYS A 43 -22.35 7.84 -10.99
N LYS A 44 -22.02 8.66 -9.97
CA LYS A 44 -22.91 9.71 -9.45
C LYS A 44 -23.32 10.74 -10.52
N ILE A 45 -22.43 11.02 -11.46
CA ILE A 45 -22.70 11.92 -12.60
C ILE A 45 -23.20 11.20 -13.85
N ASN A 46 -23.54 9.91 -13.73
CA ASN A 46 -23.98 9.06 -14.84
C ASN A 46 -23.01 9.05 -16.05
N HIS A 47 -21.69 9.12 -15.75
CA HIS A 47 -20.66 9.05 -16.78
C HIS A 47 -20.24 7.61 -17.06
N PRO A 48 -20.01 7.21 -18.31
CA PRO A 48 -19.58 5.85 -18.65
C PRO A 48 -18.17 5.59 -18.08
N VAL A 49 -18.10 4.72 -17.09
CA VAL A 49 -16.88 4.35 -16.39
C VAL A 49 -16.81 2.85 -16.13
N TYR A 50 -15.63 2.32 -16.25
CA TYR A 50 -15.31 0.97 -15.78
C TYR A 50 -13.91 0.98 -15.17
N PHE A 51 -13.56 -0.07 -14.43
CA PHE A 51 -12.22 -0.18 -13.85
C PHE A 51 -11.58 -1.53 -14.18
N TYR A 52 -10.26 -1.56 -14.08
CA TYR A 52 -9.43 -2.74 -14.20
C TYR A 52 -8.41 -2.76 -13.06
N ILE A 53 -8.37 -3.86 -12.33
CA ILE A 53 -7.35 -4.14 -11.31
C ILE A 53 -6.59 -5.37 -11.78
N PRO A 54 -5.26 -5.27 -12.01
CA PRO A 54 -4.47 -6.41 -12.47
C PRO A 54 -4.47 -7.53 -11.43
N ASP A 55 -4.53 -8.77 -11.92
CA ASP A 55 -4.37 -9.94 -11.08
C ASP A 55 -2.89 -10.23 -10.87
N ARG A 56 -2.46 -10.30 -9.60
CA ARG A 56 -1.06 -10.45 -9.24
C ARG A 56 -0.39 -11.67 -9.85
N GLU A 57 -1.10 -12.80 -9.93
CA GLU A 57 -0.56 -14.06 -10.43
C GLU A 57 -0.58 -14.13 -11.97
N LYS A 58 -1.65 -13.61 -12.58
CA LYS A 58 -1.85 -13.67 -14.04
C LYS A 58 -1.17 -12.52 -14.76
N ASP A 59 -1.37 -11.31 -14.27
CA ASP A 59 -1.03 -10.07 -14.96
C ASP A 59 0.28 -9.46 -14.45
N GLY A 60 0.66 -9.79 -13.22
CA GLY A 60 1.80 -9.18 -12.53
C GLY A 60 1.44 -7.86 -11.85
N TYR A 61 2.45 -7.01 -11.61
CA TYR A 61 2.29 -5.73 -10.94
C TYR A 61 2.24 -4.58 -11.95
N GLY A 62 1.26 -3.70 -11.79
CA GLY A 62 1.16 -2.43 -12.51
C GLY A 62 0.76 -2.55 -13.98
N PRO A 63 0.78 -1.42 -14.72
CA PRO A 63 0.38 -1.37 -16.10
C PRO A 63 1.40 -2.05 -17.04
N SER A 64 0.89 -2.83 -18.00
CA SER A 64 1.70 -3.47 -19.03
C SER A 64 1.06 -3.30 -20.41
N VAL A 65 1.87 -3.36 -21.47
CA VAL A 65 1.37 -3.29 -22.87
C VAL A 65 0.37 -4.41 -23.14
N THR A 66 0.63 -5.61 -22.62
CA THR A 66 -0.28 -6.76 -22.80
C THR A 66 -1.66 -6.49 -22.21
N LEU A 67 -1.71 -5.94 -20.99
CA LEU A 67 -2.98 -5.57 -20.35
C LEU A 67 -3.70 -4.46 -21.11
N PHE A 68 -2.98 -3.46 -21.56
CA PHE A 68 -3.60 -2.35 -22.29
C PHE A 68 -4.13 -2.78 -23.66
N LYS A 69 -3.53 -3.77 -24.34
CA LYS A 69 -4.11 -4.38 -25.53
C LYS A 69 -5.52 -4.97 -25.29
N GLU A 70 -5.76 -5.52 -24.09
CA GLU A 70 -7.09 -6.02 -23.72
C GLU A 70 -8.05 -4.89 -23.31
N ILE A 71 -7.55 -3.91 -22.55
CA ILE A 71 -8.36 -2.79 -22.07
C ILE A 71 -8.87 -1.92 -23.21
N ILE A 72 -8.05 -1.64 -24.23
CA ILE A 72 -8.43 -0.81 -25.38
C ILE A 72 -9.55 -1.40 -26.23
N LYS A 73 -9.78 -2.72 -26.18
CA LYS A 73 -10.92 -3.36 -26.84
C LYS A 73 -12.28 -2.81 -26.38
N LYS A 74 -12.34 -2.24 -25.17
CA LYS A 74 -13.53 -1.55 -24.65
C LYS A 74 -13.61 -0.07 -25.04
N ASN A 75 -12.71 0.38 -25.92
CA ASN A 75 -12.67 1.72 -26.51
C ASN A 75 -12.68 2.88 -25.50
N PRO A 76 -11.86 2.86 -24.41
CA PRO A 76 -11.73 4.01 -23.53
C PRO A 76 -11.10 5.18 -24.28
N LYS A 77 -11.48 6.40 -23.96
CA LYS A 77 -10.82 7.61 -24.48
C LYS A 77 -9.83 8.21 -23.49
N LEU A 78 -9.99 7.84 -22.23
CA LEU A 78 -9.08 8.19 -21.15
C LEU A 78 -8.85 6.99 -20.26
N ILE A 79 -7.59 6.71 -19.91
CA ILE A 79 -7.22 5.80 -18.83
C ILE A 79 -6.64 6.61 -17.69
N ILE A 80 -7.29 6.53 -16.52
CA ILE A 80 -6.80 7.12 -15.27
C ILE A 80 -6.12 5.99 -14.48
N MET A 81 -4.80 6.08 -14.33
CA MET A 81 -4.02 5.17 -13.49
C MET A 81 -3.93 5.74 -12.08
N VAL A 82 -4.30 4.96 -11.09
CA VAL A 82 -4.19 5.34 -9.68
C VAL A 82 -3.32 4.34 -8.94
N ASP A 83 -2.45 4.85 -8.06
CA ASP A 83 -1.50 4.08 -7.26
C ASP A 83 -0.52 3.23 -8.09
N CYS A 84 -0.34 3.61 -9.33
CA CYS A 84 0.61 2.98 -10.26
C CYS A 84 0.83 3.89 -11.48
N GLY A 85 1.83 3.53 -12.29
CA GLY A 85 2.02 4.15 -13.60
C GLY A 85 3.20 5.10 -13.68
N SER A 86 3.77 5.55 -12.56
CA SER A 86 4.87 6.54 -12.53
C SER A 86 6.11 6.15 -13.35
N ASN A 87 6.34 4.87 -13.57
CA ASN A 87 7.47 4.38 -14.37
C ASN A 87 7.03 3.55 -15.60
N ALA A 88 5.76 3.64 -16.01
CA ALA A 88 5.16 2.81 -17.07
C ALA A 88 5.39 3.37 -18.49
N ILE A 89 6.63 3.68 -18.86
CA ILE A 89 6.99 4.34 -20.13
C ILE A 89 6.45 3.57 -21.35
N ALA A 90 6.73 2.26 -21.43
CA ALA A 90 6.31 1.43 -22.57
C ALA A 90 4.79 1.38 -22.70
N SER A 91 4.08 1.27 -21.59
CA SER A 91 2.62 1.22 -21.55
C SER A 91 1.98 2.56 -21.98
N ILE A 92 2.56 3.68 -21.55
CA ILE A 92 2.10 5.01 -21.95
C ILE A 92 2.39 5.28 -23.44
N ASN A 93 3.56 4.89 -23.95
CA ASN A 93 3.86 5.00 -25.37
C ASN A 93 2.83 4.23 -26.22
N PHE A 94 2.49 3.00 -25.80
CA PHE A 94 1.45 2.20 -26.46
C PHE A 94 0.08 2.91 -26.47
N LEU A 95 -0.33 3.56 -25.37
CA LEU A 95 -1.57 4.33 -25.35
C LEU A 95 -1.54 5.53 -26.30
N ASN A 96 -0.40 6.25 -26.34
CA ASN A 96 -0.22 7.38 -27.26
C ASN A 96 -0.30 6.97 -28.72
N GLU A 97 0.30 5.83 -29.11
CA GLU A 97 0.22 5.26 -30.46
C GLU A 97 -1.23 4.93 -30.83
N ASN A 98 -2.05 4.50 -29.84
CA ASN A 98 -3.48 4.20 -30.04
C ASN A 98 -4.39 5.43 -29.81
N LYS A 99 -3.84 6.63 -29.67
CA LYS A 99 -4.58 7.91 -29.47
C LYS A 99 -5.50 7.88 -28.24
N ILE A 100 -5.10 7.19 -27.18
CA ILE A 100 -5.81 7.11 -25.90
C ILE A 100 -5.11 8.03 -24.91
N ASN A 101 -5.88 8.92 -24.30
CA ASN A 101 -5.38 9.82 -23.28
C ASN A 101 -5.06 9.06 -21.99
N SER A 102 -4.07 9.53 -21.26
CA SER A 102 -3.65 8.95 -19.99
C SER A 102 -3.44 10.01 -18.90
N LEU A 103 -3.96 9.73 -17.71
CA LEU A 103 -3.74 10.48 -16.47
C LEU A 103 -3.15 9.52 -15.43
N ILE A 104 -2.05 9.92 -14.79
CA ILE A 104 -1.44 9.18 -13.69
C ILE A 104 -1.64 9.98 -12.40
N ILE A 105 -2.18 9.32 -11.36
CA ILE A 105 -2.30 9.82 -9.98
C ILE A 105 -1.60 8.80 -9.08
N ASP A 106 -0.34 9.06 -8.76
CA ASP A 106 0.54 8.08 -8.13
C ASP A 106 1.48 8.77 -7.12
N HIS A 107 1.99 8.01 -6.16
CA HIS A 107 2.91 8.51 -5.15
C HIS A 107 4.22 7.71 -5.09
N HIS A 108 4.34 6.67 -5.88
CA HIS A 108 5.56 5.88 -5.98
C HIS A 108 6.73 6.69 -6.53
N GLN A 109 7.94 6.18 -6.31
CA GLN A 109 9.15 6.79 -6.87
C GLN A 109 9.04 6.89 -8.39
N ILE A 110 9.34 8.07 -8.93
CA ILE A 110 9.31 8.34 -10.36
C ILE A 110 10.70 8.74 -10.84
N ASN A 111 11.14 8.14 -11.95
CA ASN A 111 12.49 8.31 -12.49
C ASN A 111 12.44 8.97 -13.87
N HIS A 112 13.47 9.78 -14.19
CA HIS A 112 13.67 10.27 -15.56
C HIS A 112 14.17 9.15 -16.49
N PRO A 113 13.73 9.16 -17.78
CA PRO A 113 12.72 10.03 -18.36
C PRO A 113 11.32 9.66 -17.88
N TYR A 114 10.47 10.64 -17.62
CA TYR A 114 9.09 10.41 -17.21
C TYR A 114 8.23 9.81 -18.35
N PRO A 115 7.19 9.01 -18.03
CA PRO A 115 6.21 8.60 -19.02
C PRO A 115 5.56 9.81 -19.69
N LYS A 116 5.36 9.77 -21.01
CA LYS A 116 4.73 10.85 -21.78
C LYS A 116 3.19 10.80 -21.65
N ALA A 117 2.67 10.69 -20.42
CA ALA A 117 1.25 10.79 -20.15
C ALA A 117 0.73 12.22 -20.38
N ASN A 118 -0.58 12.37 -20.64
CA ASN A 118 -1.20 13.69 -20.81
C ASN A 118 -1.08 14.51 -19.52
N SER A 119 -1.19 13.88 -18.36
CA SER A 119 -0.86 14.51 -17.08
C SER A 119 -0.39 13.50 -16.05
N ILE A 120 0.46 13.94 -15.10
CA ILE A 120 0.99 13.12 -14.00
C ILE A 120 0.90 13.92 -12.73
N ILE A 121 0.06 13.49 -11.81
CA ILE A 121 0.00 13.96 -10.43
C ILE A 121 0.85 13.01 -9.59
N ASN A 122 2.06 13.42 -9.24
CA ASN A 122 2.96 12.69 -8.35
C ASN A 122 3.82 13.69 -7.57
N PRO A 123 3.80 13.68 -6.23
CA PRO A 123 4.56 14.62 -5.40
C PRO A 123 6.08 14.52 -5.60
N LYS A 124 6.57 13.36 -6.04
CA LYS A 124 7.99 13.08 -6.25
C LYS A 124 8.47 13.45 -7.65
N LYS A 125 7.55 13.94 -8.51
CA LYS A 125 7.89 14.47 -9.84
C LYS A 125 8.39 15.90 -9.72
N ASN A 126 9.58 16.19 -10.25
CA ASN A 126 10.16 17.55 -10.33
C ASN A 126 10.19 18.30 -9.00
N ASN A 127 10.89 17.89 -8.03
CA ASN A 127 11.21 18.62 -6.76
C ASN A 127 10.21 19.68 -6.23
N GLY A 128 9.13 19.99 -6.96
CA GLY A 128 8.22 21.09 -6.66
C GLY A 128 7.16 20.76 -5.60
N TYR A 129 6.93 19.48 -5.31
CA TYR A 129 5.89 19.04 -4.36
C TYR A 129 6.40 18.03 -3.34
N ILE A 130 7.69 17.93 -3.17
CA ILE A 130 8.34 16.98 -2.25
C ILE A 130 7.86 17.16 -0.80
N GLN A 131 7.37 18.34 -0.46
CA GLN A 131 6.71 18.59 0.82
C GLN A 131 5.43 17.78 1.06
N TYR A 132 4.86 17.17 0.01
CA TYR A 132 3.68 16.29 0.06
C TYR A 132 4.01 14.84 -0.29
N ASP A 133 5.28 14.44 -0.22
CA ASP A 133 5.77 13.09 -0.51
C ASP A 133 5.19 12.01 0.44
N TYR A 134 4.56 12.46 1.52
CA TYR A 134 3.85 11.63 2.51
C TYR A 134 2.38 11.38 2.18
N PHE A 135 1.87 11.81 1.02
CA PHE A 135 0.52 11.47 0.57
C PHE A 135 0.50 10.14 -0.16
N CYS A 136 -0.50 9.31 0.12
CA CYS A 136 -0.84 8.13 -0.68
C CYS A 136 -1.67 8.51 -1.92
N ALA A 137 -1.86 7.57 -2.85
CA ALA A 137 -2.60 7.83 -4.08
C ALA A 137 -4.08 8.19 -3.82
N THR A 138 -4.69 7.60 -2.80
CA THR A 138 -6.06 7.97 -2.38
C THR A 138 -6.15 9.42 -1.90
N THR A 139 -5.15 9.92 -1.17
CA THR A 139 -5.10 11.33 -0.75
C THR A 139 -5.01 12.26 -1.96
N LEU A 140 -4.14 11.94 -2.93
CA LEU A 140 -3.99 12.72 -4.16
C LEU A 140 -5.28 12.69 -5.00
N THR A 141 -5.93 11.53 -5.09
CA THR A 141 -7.22 11.35 -5.78
C THR A 141 -8.34 12.13 -5.11
N TYR A 142 -8.35 12.18 -3.78
CA TYR A 142 -9.32 12.97 -3.01
C TYR A 142 -9.22 14.46 -3.34
N PHE A 143 -8.01 15.02 -3.29
CA PHE A 143 -7.79 16.43 -3.65
C PHE A 143 -8.05 16.71 -5.14
N PHE A 144 -7.75 15.76 -6.01
CA PHE A 144 -8.12 15.86 -7.42
C PHE A 144 -9.64 15.97 -7.59
N LEU A 145 -10.40 15.10 -6.92
CA LEU A 145 -11.85 15.12 -6.96
C LEU A 145 -12.44 16.37 -6.32
N GLU A 146 -11.90 16.87 -5.20
CA GLU A 146 -12.33 18.11 -4.56
C GLU A 146 -12.28 19.27 -5.55
N LEU A 147 -11.15 19.45 -6.22
CA LEU A 147 -10.99 20.50 -7.24
C LEU A 147 -11.87 20.28 -8.48
N LEU A 148 -12.07 19.02 -8.90
CA LEU A 148 -12.93 18.70 -10.04
C LEU A 148 -14.38 18.99 -9.72
N ILE A 149 -14.88 18.61 -8.55
CA ILE A 149 -16.25 18.84 -8.07
C ILE A 149 -16.55 20.34 -8.01
N ASP A 150 -15.62 21.12 -7.44
CA ASP A 150 -15.73 22.58 -7.39
C ASP A 150 -15.82 23.17 -8.81
N LYS A 151 -14.94 22.74 -9.71
CA LYS A 151 -14.89 23.25 -11.09
C LYS A 151 -16.12 22.95 -11.93
N ILE A 152 -16.78 21.81 -11.73
CA ILE A 152 -17.98 21.42 -12.47
C ILE A 152 -19.28 21.67 -11.70
N ASN A 153 -19.17 22.18 -10.48
CA ASN A 153 -20.28 22.56 -9.60
C ASN A 153 -21.31 21.44 -9.39
N ILE A 154 -20.83 20.25 -8.97
CA ILE A 154 -21.67 19.07 -8.73
C ILE A 154 -21.81 18.80 -7.24
N ASN A 155 -23.01 18.43 -6.81
CA ASN A 155 -23.27 18.00 -5.44
C ASN A 155 -22.84 16.53 -5.26
N PHE A 156 -21.59 16.32 -4.87
CA PHE A 156 -21.04 15.04 -4.45
C PHE A 156 -20.45 15.18 -3.04
N ARG A 157 -20.95 14.42 -2.08
CA ARG A 157 -20.53 14.49 -0.67
C ARG A 157 -19.18 13.80 -0.46
N LEU A 158 -18.13 14.38 -1.05
CA LEU A 158 -16.78 13.80 -1.01
C LEU A 158 -16.28 13.59 0.43
N LYS A 159 -16.67 14.46 1.38
CA LYS A 159 -16.29 14.35 2.80
C LYS A 159 -16.70 13.02 3.46
N ASP A 160 -17.79 12.40 3.01
CA ASP A 160 -18.22 11.11 3.54
C ASP A 160 -17.19 10.00 3.28
N TYR A 161 -16.32 10.17 2.28
CA TYR A 161 -15.26 9.22 1.91
C TYR A 161 -13.90 9.54 2.51
N LEU A 162 -13.81 10.49 3.46
CA LEU A 162 -12.54 10.83 4.12
C LEU A 162 -11.94 9.62 4.84
N ILE A 163 -12.78 8.69 5.28
CA ILE A 163 -12.36 7.41 5.85
C ILE A 163 -11.59 6.52 4.86
N PHE A 164 -11.85 6.61 3.54
CA PHE A 164 -11.06 5.89 2.54
C PHE A 164 -9.64 6.45 2.46
N VAL A 165 -9.51 7.78 2.58
CA VAL A 165 -8.20 8.44 2.62
C VAL A 165 -7.41 7.99 3.86
N LEU A 166 -8.07 7.95 5.02
CA LEU A 166 -7.44 7.48 6.25
C LEU A 166 -7.06 6.00 6.18
N LEU A 167 -7.96 5.15 5.69
CA LEU A 167 -7.72 3.72 5.53
C LEU A 167 -6.53 3.45 4.62
N ALA A 168 -6.44 4.12 3.47
CA ALA A 168 -5.32 4.03 2.55
C ALA A 168 -4.01 4.52 3.20
N THR A 169 -4.04 5.70 3.83
CA THR A 169 -2.89 6.30 4.54
C THR A 169 -2.31 5.33 5.58
N VAL A 170 -3.19 4.68 6.36
CA VAL A 170 -2.78 3.72 7.41
C VAL A 170 -2.24 2.43 6.80
N CYS A 171 -2.90 1.89 5.78
CA CYS A 171 -2.52 0.60 5.17
C CYS A 171 -1.23 0.69 4.36
N ASP A 172 -0.95 1.85 3.75
CA ASP A 172 0.29 2.13 3.03
C ASP A 172 1.40 2.69 3.96
N VAL A 173 1.13 2.68 5.28
CA VAL A 173 2.08 3.07 6.33
C VAL A 173 2.62 4.50 6.14
N MET A 174 1.81 5.38 5.57
CA MET A 174 2.18 6.77 5.34
C MET A 174 2.21 7.57 6.66
N PRO A 175 3.15 8.54 6.80
CA PRO A 175 3.30 9.27 8.05
C PRO A 175 2.05 10.07 8.44
N LEU A 176 1.58 9.92 9.67
CA LEU A 176 0.51 10.72 10.29
C LEU A 176 1.06 12.06 10.80
N ARG A 177 1.54 12.88 9.88
CA ARG A 177 2.04 14.24 10.14
C ARG A 177 1.34 15.26 9.25
N TYR A 178 1.33 16.49 9.64
CA TYR A 178 0.74 17.61 8.90
C TYR A 178 -0.68 17.30 8.39
N VAL A 179 -0.91 17.38 7.08
CA VAL A 179 -2.22 17.18 6.46
C VAL A 179 -2.77 15.76 6.71
N ASN A 180 -1.92 14.71 6.64
CA ASN A 180 -2.37 13.35 6.94
C ASN A 180 -2.90 13.21 8.37
N ARG A 181 -2.28 13.90 9.34
CA ARG A 181 -2.77 13.90 10.73
C ARG A 181 -4.10 14.64 10.85
N LEU A 182 -4.24 15.79 10.20
CA LEU A 182 -5.51 16.55 10.19
C LEU A 182 -6.64 15.72 9.54
N ILE A 183 -6.36 15.06 8.43
CA ILE A 183 -7.29 14.12 7.79
C ILE A 183 -7.66 12.99 8.75
N ALA A 184 -6.68 12.41 9.47
CA ALA A 184 -6.92 11.33 10.40
C ALA A 184 -7.85 11.75 11.55
N ILE A 185 -7.60 12.91 12.16
CA ILE A 185 -8.46 13.46 13.21
C ILE A 185 -9.88 13.66 12.66
N LYS A 186 -10.01 14.37 11.53
CA LYS A 186 -11.31 14.67 10.94
C LYS A 186 -12.06 13.42 10.50
N ALA A 187 -11.37 12.47 9.86
CA ALA A 187 -11.98 11.21 9.42
C ALA A 187 -12.49 10.36 10.60
N LEU A 188 -11.79 10.35 11.74
CA LEU A 188 -12.22 9.60 12.92
C LEU A 188 -13.34 10.29 13.68
N ASP A 189 -13.35 11.63 13.70
CA ASP A 189 -14.38 12.41 14.41
C ASP A 189 -15.70 12.46 13.63
N GLU A 190 -15.64 12.63 12.30
CA GLU A 190 -16.82 12.74 11.44
C GLU A 190 -17.26 11.40 10.83
N CYS A 191 -16.58 10.29 11.14
CA CYS A 191 -16.89 8.98 10.56
C CYS A 191 -18.31 8.53 10.95
N ASN A 192 -19.19 8.51 9.97
CA ASN A 192 -20.49 7.85 10.07
C ASN A 192 -20.50 6.62 9.16
N LEU A 193 -20.42 5.43 9.76
CA LEU A 193 -20.42 4.17 9.02
C LEU A 193 -21.72 3.94 8.23
N ASP A 194 -22.81 4.58 8.58
CA ASP A 194 -24.06 4.49 7.81
C ASP A 194 -23.93 5.09 6.41
N ASN A 195 -23.00 6.01 6.22
CA ASN A 195 -22.65 6.54 4.90
C ASN A 195 -21.67 5.65 4.13
N ILE A 196 -21.04 4.68 4.80
CA ILE A 196 -19.99 3.80 4.23
C ILE A 196 -20.37 2.34 4.42
N ILE A 197 -21.47 1.96 3.79
CA ILE A 197 -22.06 0.62 3.90
C ILE A 197 -21.03 -0.54 3.77
N PRO A 198 -20.07 -0.52 2.84
CA PRO A 198 -19.08 -1.61 2.73
C PRO A 198 -18.26 -1.83 4.00
N ILE A 199 -17.78 -0.76 4.65
CA ILE A 199 -16.99 -0.86 5.88
C ILE A 199 -17.90 -1.25 7.06
N LYS A 200 -19.07 -0.62 7.17
CA LYS A 200 -20.09 -1.00 8.17
C LYS A 200 -20.38 -2.50 8.13
N LYS A 201 -20.56 -3.05 6.93
CA LYS A 201 -20.91 -4.45 6.72
C LYS A 201 -19.79 -5.42 7.14
N ILE A 202 -18.51 -5.00 7.00
CA ILE A 202 -17.39 -5.79 7.55
C ILE A 202 -17.52 -5.86 9.07
N TYR A 203 -17.75 -4.73 9.76
CA TYR A 203 -17.92 -4.69 11.22
C TYR A 203 -19.10 -5.54 11.69
N GLU A 204 -20.26 -5.40 11.05
CA GLU A 204 -21.46 -6.20 11.35
C GLU A 204 -21.20 -7.70 11.21
N THR A 205 -20.58 -8.12 10.10
CA THR A 205 -20.28 -9.54 9.84
C THR A 205 -19.32 -10.13 10.87
N LEU A 206 -18.43 -9.31 11.44
CA LEU A 206 -17.48 -9.72 12.48
C LEU A 206 -18.06 -9.61 13.90
N GLY A 207 -19.31 -9.15 14.06
CA GLY A 207 -19.90 -8.90 15.37
C GLY A 207 -19.20 -7.81 16.19
N ARG A 208 -18.59 -6.82 15.51
CA ARG A 208 -17.86 -5.73 16.15
C ARG A 208 -18.62 -4.42 15.95
N PHE A 209 -18.90 -3.74 17.08
CA PHE A 209 -19.65 -2.46 17.09
C PHE A 209 -18.85 -1.37 17.81
N LYS A 210 -17.55 -1.29 17.53
CA LYS A 210 -16.67 -0.27 18.13
C LYS A 210 -16.54 0.96 17.22
N LYS A 211 -16.19 2.09 17.84
CA LYS A 211 -15.76 3.28 17.10
C LYS A 211 -14.52 2.92 16.26
N VAL A 212 -14.49 3.35 15.02
CA VAL A 212 -13.35 3.15 14.11
C VAL A 212 -12.08 3.76 14.71
N SER A 213 -10.99 3.04 14.67
CA SER A 213 -9.67 3.50 15.12
C SER A 213 -8.58 3.20 14.09
N ILE A 214 -7.42 3.82 14.25
CA ILE A 214 -6.23 3.56 13.41
C ILE A 214 -5.88 2.07 13.43
N ASP A 215 -5.87 1.45 14.61
CA ASP A 215 -5.54 0.03 14.77
C ASP A 215 -6.54 -0.87 14.05
N GLU A 216 -7.84 -0.59 14.15
CA GLU A 216 -8.84 -1.36 13.41
C GLU A 216 -8.72 -1.20 11.91
N LEU A 217 -8.41 0.01 11.43
CA LEU A 217 -8.14 0.22 10.01
C LEU A 217 -6.90 -0.55 9.55
N GLY A 218 -5.79 -0.48 10.31
CA GLY A 218 -4.52 -1.12 9.95
C GLY A 218 -4.48 -2.63 10.16
N TYR A 219 -5.09 -3.15 11.23
CA TYR A 219 -4.96 -4.56 11.65
C TYR A 219 -6.21 -5.41 11.44
N LEU A 220 -7.37 -4.79 11.13
CA LEU A 220 -8.60 -5.51 10.86
C LEU A 220 -9.09 -5.28 9.42
N ILE A 221 -9.46 -4.04 9.08
CA ILE A 221 -10.08 -3.72 7.79
C ILE A 221 -9.07 -3.87 6.66
N GLY A 222 -7.87 -3.28 6.78
CA GLY A 222 -6.82 -3.36 5.78
C GLY A 222 -6.42 -4.79 5.40
N PRO A 223 -6.10 -5.68 6.35
CA PRO A 223 -5.84 -7.09 6.06
C PRO A 223 -6.97 -7.84 5.36
N ILE A 224 -8.24 -7.55 5.68
CA ILE A 224 -9.40 -8.14 5.00
C ILE A 224 -9.47 -7.69 3.54
N LEU A 225 -9.34 -6.39 3.29
CA LEU A 225 -9.32 -5.84 1.94
C LEU A 225 -8.13 -6.37 1.14
N ASN A 226 -6.93 -6.39 1.71
CA ASN A 226 -5.73 -6.88 1.05
C ASN A 226 -5.74 -8.40 0.78
N ALA A 227 -6.62 -9.17 1.43
CA ALA A 227 -6.65 -10.62 1.29
C ALA A 227 -6.99 -11.07 -0.14
N GLY A 228 -7.84 -10.31 -0.85
CA GLY A 228 -8.17 -10.57 -2.25
C GLY A 228 -6.96 -10.52 -3.18
N GLY A 229 -6.16 -9.45 -3.10
CA GLY A 229 -4.96 -9.28 -3.91
C GLY A 229 -3.84 -10.27 -3.60
N ARG A 230 -3.87 -10.89 -2.40
CA ARG A 230 -2.88 -11.90 -2.00
C ARG A 230 -3.22 -13.33 -2.43
N LEU A 231 -4.50 -13.65 -2.63
CA LEU A 231 -4.99 -14.99 -2.92
C LEU A 231 -5.76 -15.09 -4.25
N GLY A 232 -5.38 -14.29 -5.25
CA GLY A 232 -5.87 -14.41 -6.64
C GLY A 232 -7.26 -13.80 -6.89
N HIS A 233 -7.67 -12.81 -6.10
CA HIS A 233 -8.96 -12.12 -6.25
C HIS A 233 -8.81 -10.60 -6.16
N SER A 234 -7.91 -10.03 -6.94
CA SER A 234 -7.43 -8.64 -6.85
C SER A 234 -8.54 -7.57 -6.91
N SER A 235 -9.58 -7.76 -7.72
CA SER A 235 -10.63 -6.76 -7.91
C SER A 235 -11.71 -6.72 -6.81
N HIS A 236 -11.70 -7.65 -5.83
CA HIS A 236 -12.79 -7.77 -4.85
C HIS A 236 -12.90 -6.56 -3.93
N SER A 237 -11.78 -5.99 -3.49
CA SER A 237 -11.78 -4.84 -2.60
C SER A 237 -12.30 -3.59 -3.29
N THR A 238 -11.87 -3.33 -4.51
CA THR A 238 -12.40 -2.24 -5.34
C THR A 238 -13.90 -2.41 -5.61
N LYS A 239 -14.35 -3.64 -5.97
CA LYS A 239 -15.77 -3.95 -6.16
C LYS A 239 -16.58 -3.68 -4.91
N LEU A 240 -16.09 -4.15 -3.75
CA LEU A 240 -16.74 -3.92 -2.46
C LEU A 240 -16.91 -2.42 -2.18
N LEU A 241 -15.80 -1.67 -2.23
CA LEU A 241 -15.78 -0.25 -1.87
C LEU A 241 -16.56 0.64 -2.85
N SER A 242 -16.71 0.22 -4.11
CA SER A 242 -17.44 0.95 -5.17
C SER A 242 -18.88 0.49 -5.37
N SER A 243 -19.31 -0.60 -4.73
CA SER A 243 -20.69 -1.11 -4.84
C SER A 243 -21.66 -0.31 -3.96
N GLU A 244 -22.92 -0.23 -4.43
CA GLU A 244 -24.08 0.32 -3.73
C GLU A 244 -25.19 -0.74 -3.56
N ASN A 245 -24.94 -1.96 -4.06
CA ASN A 245 -25.87 -3.07 -3.96
C ASN A 245 -25.58 -3.91 -2.69
N ASP A 246 -26.54 -3.98 -1.78
CA ASP A 246 -26.39 -4.65 -0.49
C ASP A 246 -26.12 -6.14 -0.61
N GLU A 247 -26.73 -6.84 -1.57
CA GLU A 247 -26.50 -8.27 -1.78
C GLU A 247 -25.07 -8.52 -2.27
N GLU A 248 -24.58 -7.72 -3.23
CA GLU A 248 -23.22 -7.78 -3.73
C GLU A 248 -22.22 -7.49 -2.61
N ILE A 249 -22.46 -6.43 -1.82
CA ILE A 249 -21.64 -6.06 -0.65
C ILE A 249 -21.55 -7.22 0.32
N ASN A 250 -22.67 -7.81 0.75
CA ASN A 250 -22.72 -8.93 1.67
C ASN A 250 -21.95 -10.15 1.15
N LYS A 251 -22.09 -10.47 -0.14
CA LYS A 251 -21.38 -11.59 -0.78
C LYS A 251 -19.87 -11.37 -0.78
N ILE A 252 -19.43 -10.16 -1.15
CA ILE A 252 -18.01 -9.84 -1.23
C ILE A 252 -17.38 -9.77 0.16
N VAL A 253 -18.06 -9.17 1.16
CA VAL A 253 -17.58 -9.10 2.54
C VAL A 253 -17.31 -10.51 3.10
N LYS A 254 -18.28 -11.42 2.99
CA LYS A 254 -18.10 -12.83 3.43
C LYS A 254 -16.91 -13.48 2.73
N LYS A 255 -16.75 -13.24 1.43
CA LYS A 255 -15.63 -13.78 0.65
C LYS A 255 -14.29 -13.23 1.10
N LEU A 256 -14.15 -11.93 1.30
CA LEU A 256 -12.90 -11.30 1.75
C LEU A 256 -12.52 -11.72 3.17
N ILE A 257 -13.48 -11.82 4.08
CA ILE A 257 -13.24 -12.35 5.44
C ILE A 257 -12.73 -13.79 5.34
N GLY A 258 -13.38 -14.65 4.56
CA GLY A 258 -12.95 -16.03 4.35
C GLY A 258 -11.54 -16.13 3.73
N LEU A 259 -11.20 -15.26 2.77
CA LEU A 259 -9.85 -15.18 2.20
C LEU A 259 -8.82 -14.73 3.24
N ASN A 260 -9.17 -13.79 4.11
CA ASN A 260 -8.27 -13.34 5.17
C ASN A 260 -8.01 -14.44 6.20
N GLU A 261 -9.02 -15.24 6.58
CA GLU A 261 -8.81 -16.39 7.46
C GLU A 261 -7.95 -17.47 6.79
N LYS A 262 -8.16 -17.78 5.51
CA LYS A 262 -7.27 -18.67 4.74
C LYS A 262 -5.84 -18.16 4.72
N ARG A 263 -5.64 -16.86 4.48
CA ARG A 263 -4.31 -16.23 4.52
C ARG A 263 -3.65 -16.43 5.88
N LYS A 264 -4.37 -16.21 7.00
CA LYS A 264 -3.85 -16.41 8.36
C LYS A 264 -3.47 -17.86 8.61
N THR A 265 -4.28 -18.81 8.13
CA THR A 265 -4.00 -20.24 8.25
C THR A 265 -2.72 -20.63 7.49
N PHE A 266 -2.57 -20.16 6.25
CA PHE A 266 -1.36 -20.38 5.47
C PHE A 266 -0.12 -19.74 6.12
N GLU A 267 -0.24 -18.48 6.60
CA GLU A 267 0.84 -17.82 7.33
C GLU A 267 1.30 -18.66 8.54
N ARG A 268 0.36 -19.12 9.38
CA ARG A 268 0.68 -19.97 10.53
C ARG A 268 1.33 -21.30 10.14
N SER A 269 0.80 -21.97 9.13
CA SER A 269 1.34 -23.24 8.64
C SER A 269 2.78 -23.06 8.14
N ILE A 270 3.06 -22.02 7.35
CA ILE A 270 4.41 -21.74 6.86
C ILE A 270 5.34 -21.42 8.03
N LEU A 271 4.94 -20.56 8.96
CA LEU A 271 5.79 -20.21 10.11
C LEU A 271 6.09 -21.45 10.97
N ASN A 272 5.12 -22.33 11.17
CA ASN A 272 5.34 -23.59 11.93
C ASN A 272 6.26 -24.57 11.20
N SER A 273 6.38 -24.52 9.87
CA SER A 273 7.27 -25.39 9.09
C SER A 273 8.70 -24.89 9.01
N ILE A 274 8.97 -23.65 9.41
CA ILE A 274 10.33 -23.07 9.36
C ILE A 274 11.24 -23.70 10.43
N ASP A 275 12.39 -24.18 10.00
CA ASP A 275 13.46 -24.61 10.92
C ASP A 275 14.22 -23.40 11.48
N TYR A 276 13.69 -22.88 12.58
CA TYR A 276 14.28 -21.72 13.27
C TYR A 276 15.69 -22.01 13.82
N LYS A 277 16.00 -23.28 14.18
CA LYS A 277 17.33 -23.67 14.67
C LYS A 277 18.36 -23.57 13.56
N LYS A 278 18.02 -24.04 12.35
CA LYS A 278 18.88 -23.93 11.18
C LYS A 278 19.19 -22.46 10.85
N ILE A 279 18.18 -21.60 10.78
CA ILE A 279 18.36 -20.17 10.52
C ILE A 279 19.30 -19.54 11.56
N LYS A 280 19.13 -19.87 12.85
CA LYS A 280 19.97 -19.36 13.92
C LYS A 280 21.42 -19.83 13.80
N ASN A 281 21.62 -21.10 13.42
CA ASN A 281 22.95 -21.72 13.29
C ASN A 281 23.73 -21.16 12.09
N GLU A 282 23.05 -20.76 10.99
CA GLU A 282 23.67 -20.13 9.84
C GLU A 282 24.31 -18.77 10.18
N ASN A 283 23.91 -18.16 11.29
CA ASN A 283 24.42 -16.88 11.85
C ASN A 283 24.62 -15.76 10.82
N GLN A 284 23.76 -15.71 9.80
CA GLN A 284 23.83 -14.70 8.74
C GLN A 284 23.27 -13.35 9.24
N ASN A 285 23.83 -12.28 8.71
CA ASN A 285 23.37 -10.92 9.03
C ASN A 285 22.04 -10.57 8.37
N VAL A 286 21.76 -11.15 7.20
CA VAL A 286 20.47 -11.05 6.49
C VAL A 286 19.87 -12.45 6.36
N ILE A 287 18.66 -12.63 6.82
CA ILE A 287 17.93 -13.90 6.69
C ILE A 287 17.46 -14.05 5.25
N ILE A 288 17.86 -15.11 4.56
CA ILE A 288 17.41 -15.40 3.20
C ILE A 288 16.79 -16.81 3.18
N TYR A 289 15.46 -16.84 3.25
CA TYR A 289 14.68 -18.07 3.27
C TYR A 289 14.11 -18.37 1.89
N TYR A 290 14.40 -19.54 1.36
CA TYR A 290 13.87 -20.02 0.08
C TYR A 290 13.01 -21.26 0.29
N ASP A 291 11.76 -21.18 -0.16
CA ASP A 291 10.81 -22.29 -0.18
C ASP A 291 9.91 -22.14 -1.43
N PRO A 292 10.01 -23.10 -2.39
CA PRO A 292 9.27 -23.03 -3.64
C PRO A 292 7.75 -23.24 -3.47
N SER A 293 7.30 -23.74 -2.32
CA SER A 293 5.89 -24.03 -2.04
C SER A 293 5.10 -22.83 -1.53
N ILE A 294 5.78 -21.76 -1.10
CA ILE A 294 5.11 -20.56 -0.58
C ILE A 294 4.43 -19.79 -1.71
N ASN A 295 3.14 -19.49 -1.54
CA ASN A 295 2.43 -18.61 -2.46
C ASN A 295 3.08 -17.21 -2.50
N GLU A 296 3.30 -16.67 -3.71
CA GLU A 296 3.98 -15.38 -3.89
C GLU A 296 3.29 -14.19 -3.21
N GLY A 297 1.98 -14.27 -2.97
CA GLY A 297 1.22 -13.26 -2.22
C GLY A 297 1.57 -13.21 -0.72
N LEU A 298 2.22 -14.28 -0.19
CA LEU A 298 2.53 -14.41 1.23
C LEU A 298 3.99 -14.14 1.56
N ILE A 299 4.93 -14.20 0.60
CA ILE A 299 6.37 -14.06 0.87
C ILE A 299 6.70 -12.76 1.61
N GLY A 300 6.00 -11.66 1.31
CA GLY A 300 6.21 -10.38 1.99
C GLY A 300 5.76 -10.37 3.46
N ILE A 301 4.72 -11.13 3.79
CA ILE A 301 4.24 -11.29 5.18
C ILE A 301 5.24 -12.14 5.96
N ILE A 302 5.68 -13.26 5.39
CA ILE A 302 6.66 -14.15 6.03
C ILE A 302 8.00 -13.42 6.24
N ALA A 303 8.45 -12.64 5.24
CA ALA A 303 9.65 -11.81 5.39
C ALA A 303 9.52 -10.81 6.56
N SER A 304 8.34 -10.19 6.72
CA SER A 304 8.07 -9.29 7.85
C SER A 304 8.17 -10.04 9.19
N ARG A 305 7.55 -11.23 9.29
CA ARG A 305 7.60 -12.05 10.52
C ARG A 305 9.03 -12.48 10.87
N LEU A 306 9.79 -12.95 9.89
CA LEU A 306 11.19 -13.33 10.13
C LEU A 306 12.02 -12.12 10.55
N LYS A 307 11.82 -10.96 9.93
CA LYS A 307 12.47 -9.71 10.34
C LYS A 307 12.16 -9.38 11.82
N ASP A 308 10.90 -9.49 12.23
CA ASP A 308 10.47 -9.17 13.59
C ASP A 308 11.02 -10.18 14.62
N ILE A 309 10.99 -11.49 14.31
CA ILE A 309 11.48 -12.55 15.20
C ILE A 309 12.99 -12.42 15.46
N TYR A 310 13.77 -12.13 14.42
CA TYR A 310 15.22 -12.10 14.53
C TYR A 310 15.81 -10.71 14.67
N ASN A 311 15.00 -9.66 14.53
CA ASN A 311 15.45 -8.25 14.46
C ASN A 311 16.59 -8.06 13.43
N LYS A 312 16.49 -8.74 12.28
CA LYS A 312 17.43 -8.72 11.16
C LYS A 312 16.67 -8.47 9.85
N PRO A 313 17.31 -7.90 8.82
CA PRO A 313 16.70 -7.88 7.50
C PRO A 313 16.36 -9.31 7.06
N ALA A 314 15.19 -9.48 6.44
CA ALA A 314 14.74 -10.79 5.99
C ALA A 314 14.22 -10.76 4.56
N ILE A 315 14.61 -11.75 3.79
CA ILE A 315 14.22 -11.96 2.40
C ILE A 315 13.59 -13.35 2.30
N VAL A 316 12.39 -13.42 1.76
CA VAL A 316 11.71 -14.69 1.47
C VAL A 316 11.56 -14.82 -0.03
N ILE A 317 11.96 -15.98 -0.55
CA ILE A 317 12.01 -16.28 -1.98
C ILE A 317 11.16 -17.51 -2.25
N THR A 318 10.39 -17.47 -3.34
CA THR A 318 9.59 -18.61 -3.84
C THR A 318 9.77 -18.81 -5.33
N SER A 319 9.29 -19.93 -5.85
CA SER A 319 9.24 -20.18 -7.30
C SER A 319 8.00 -19.55 -7.92
N SER A 320 8.15 -18.93 -9.08
CA SER A 320 7.05 -18.37 -9.87
C SER A 320 7.35 -18.51 -11.35
N LYS A 321 6.70 -19.45 -12.02
CA LYS A 321 6.97 -19.80 -13.42
C LYS A 321 8.47 -20.10 -13.63
N ASP A 322 9.11 -19.39 -14.56
CA ASP A 322 10.53 -19.61 -14.91
C ASP A 322 11.53 -18.87 -14.00
N LEU A 323 11.04 -18.03 -13.10
CA LEU A 323 11.87 -17.20 -12.22
C LEU A 323 11.58 -17.50 -10.75
N LEU A 324 12.52 -17.09 -9.91
CA LEU A 324 12.28 -16.96 -8.49
C LEU A 324 11.77 -15.55 -8.21
N LYS A 325 10.77 -15.42 -7.32
CA LYS A 325 10.28 -14.13 -6.79
C LYS A 325 10.68 -14.00 -5.34
N GLY A 326 11.18 -12.82 -4.98
CA GLY A 326 11.59 -12.49 -3.62
C GLY A 326 10.89 -11.24 -3.09
N SER A 327 10.63 -11.26 -1.79
CA SER A 327 10.20 -10.09 -1.04
C SER A 327 11.12 -9.87 0.15
N ALA A 328 11.59 -8.64 0.30
CA ALA A 328 12.52 -8.23 1.34
C ALA A 328 11.87 -7.27 2.33
N ARG A 329 12.25 -7.40 3.60
CA ARG A 329 11.90 -6.48 4.68
C ARG A 329 13.15 -6.13 5.45
N SER A 330 13.34 -4.86 5.73
CA SER A 330 14.56 -4.34 6.33
C SER A 330 14.38 -3.79 7.73
N ILE A 331 15.49 -3.49 8.36
CA ILE A 331 15.61 -2.77 9.64
C ILE A 331 16.19 -1.37 9.41
N ILE A 332 16.07 -0.50 10.39
CA ILE A 332 16.70 0.82 10.36
C ILE A 332 18.20 0.67 10.16
N GLY A 333 18.77 1.43 9.22
CA GLY A 333 20.21 1.42 8.91
C GLY A 333 20.61 0.54 7.73
N PHE A 334 19.74 -0.33 7.23
CA PHE A 334 19.99 -1.12 6.03
C PHE A 334 19.00 -0.80 4.92
N ASP A 335 19.41 -0.01 3.92
CA ASP A 335 18.57 0.37 2.79
C ASP A 335 18.47 -0.77 1.76
N ILE A 336 17.44 -1.62 1.91
CA ILE A 336 17.25 -2.78 1.03
C ILE A 336 16.87 -2.38 -0.41
N GLY A 337 16.21 -1.23 -0.59
CA GLY A 337 15.88 -0.72 -1.91
C GLY A 337 17.14 -0.36 -2.71
N LEU A 338 18.09 0.34 -2.09
CA LEU A 338 19.38 0.66 -2.69
C LEU A 338 20.17 -0.61 -3.02
N VAL A 339 20.21 -1.59 -2.10
CA VAL A 339 20.93 -2.86 -2.31
C VAL A 339 20.35 -3.64 -3.49
N LEU A 340 19.02 -3.72 -3.62
CA LEU A 340 18.40 -4.40 -4.76
C LEU A 340 18.57 -3.63 -6.08
N ASN A 341 18.61 -2.32 -6.07
CA ASN A 341 18.96 -1.54 -7.26
C ASN A 341 20.40 -1.86 -7.72
N ASN A 342 21.34 -1.96 -6.78
CA ASN A 342 22.72 -2.37 -7.10
C ASN A 342 22.78 -3.82 -7.63
N ALA A 343 21.99 -4.74 -7.07
CA ALA A 343 21.87 -6.11 -7.57
C ALA A 343 21.29 -6.16 -9.00
N LEU A 344 20.35 -5.27 -9.33
CA LEU A 344 19.81 -5.13 -10.68
C LEU A 344 20.87 -4.63 -11.67
N ASN A 345 21.60 -3.59 -11.30
CA ASN A 345 22.70 -3.05 -12.12
C ASN A 345 23.81 -4.09 -12.35
N SER A 346 24.06 -4.95 -11.37
CA SER A 346 25.01 -6.08 -11.46
C SER A 346 24.43 -7.32 -12.16
N LYS A 347 23.21 -7.25 -12.71
CA LYS A 347 22.52 -8.36 -13.39
C LYS A 347 22.32 -9.62 -12.52
N LEU A 348 22.39 -9.51 -11.21
CA LEU A 348 22.10 -10.60 -10.28
C LEU A 348 20.61 -10.86 -10.18
N ILE A 349 19.79 -9.84 -10.36
CA ILE A 349 18.34 -9.95 -10.45
C ILE A 349 17.85 -9.46 -11.81
N VAL A 350 16.69 -9.98 -12.25
CA VAL A 350 16.08 -9.65 -13.55
C VAL A 350 15.23 -8.40 -13.47
N LYS A 351 14.48 -8.25 -12.38
CA LYS A 351 13.62 -7.11 -12.05
C LYS A 351 13.67 -6.90 -10.54
N GLY A 352 13.56 -5.67 -10.12
CA GLY A 352 13.49 -5.36 -8.70
C GLY A 352 13.27 -3.88 -8.47
N GLY A 353 12.77 -3.57 -7.28
CA GLY A 353 12.56 -2.20 -6.83
C GLY A 353 11.90 -2.19 -5.47
N GLY A 354 11.88 -1.03 -4.84
CA GLY A 354 11.30 -0.83 -3.53
C GLY A 354 11.83 0.40 -2.85
N HIS A 355 11.65 0.44 -1.55
CA HIS A 355 12.04 1.53 -0.66
C HIS A 355 13.01 1.01 0.42
N LYS A 356 13.50 1.92 1.25
CA LYS A 356 14.47 1.59 2.31
C LYS A 356 14.10 0.38 3.16
N MET A 357 12.81 0.22 3.49
CA MET A 357 12.33 -0.79 4.44
C MET A 357 11.69 -2.03 3.79
N ALA A 358 11.32 -1.96 2.52
CA ALA A 358 10.63 -3.04 1.82
C ALA A 358 10.91 -3.00 0.33
N ALA A 359 11.14 -4.18 -0.27
CA ALA A 359 11.38 -4.29 -1.69
C ALA A 359 10.96 -5.66 -2.24
N GLY A 360 10.72 -5.72 -3.56
CA GLY A 360 10.40 -6.94 -4.28
C GLY A 360 11.33 -7.12 -5.48
N PHE A 361 11.57 -8.38 -5.87
CA PHE A 361 12.45 -8.68 -7.00
C PHE A 361 12.15 -10.03 -7.64
N SER A 362 12.72 -10.23 -8.82
CA SER A 362 12.76 -11.53 -9.51
C SER A 362 14.17 -11.86 -9.94
N LEU A 363 14.57 -13.13 -9.80
CA LEU A 363 15.91 -13.58 -10.20
C LEU A 363 15.87 -14.96 -10.86
N ASN A 364 16.91 -15.28 -11.63
CA ASN A 364 17.12 -16.62 -12.15
C ASN A 364 17.57 -17.56 -11.02
N LYS A 365 17.13 -18.82 -11.04
CA LYS A 365 17.48 -19.82 -10.03
C LYS A 365 19.00 -20.02 -9.93
N SER A 366 19.71 -19.94 -11.05
CA SER A 366 21.19 -20.01 -11.11
C SER A 366 21.90 -18.95 -10.28
N ASN A 367 21.28 -17.78 -10.13
CA ASN A 367 21.88 -16.63 -9.45
C ASN A 367 21.64 -16.64 -7.93
N LEU A 368 20.85 -17.58 -7.39
CA LEU A 368 20.45 -17.57 -5.98
C LEU A 368 21.64 -17.56 -5.02
N LYS A 369 22.69 -18.35 -5.31
CA LYS A 369 23.90 -18.40 -4.47
C LYS A 369 24.64 -17.06 -4.48
N SER A 370 24.95 -16.55 -5.66
CA SER A 370 25.65 -15.27 -5.82
C SER A 370 24.85 -14.10 -5.25
N PHE A 371 23.53 -14.15 -5.37
CA PHE A 371 22.63 -13.16 -4.75
C PHE A 371 22.71 -13.18 -3.22
N ARG A 372 22.75 -14.39 -2.58
CA ARG A 372 22.90 -14.51 -1.13
C ARG A 372 24.22 -13.90 -0.64
N GLU A 373 25.31 -14.20 -1.32
CA GLU A 373 26.64 -13.65 -1.01
C GLU A 373 26.67 -12.13 -1.18
N PHE A 374 26.08 -11.61 -2.27
CA PHE A 374 26.01 -10.17 -2.55
C PHE A 374 25.22 -9.41 -1.45
N ILE A 375 24.08 -9.94 -1.01
CA ILE A 375 23.24 -9.30 0.01
C ILE A 375 23.99 -9.25 1.36
N ASN A 376 24.61 -10.36 1.81
CA ASN A 376 25.35 -10.37 3.07
C ASN A 376 26.57 -9.45 3.02
N ASN A 377 27.33 -9.45 1.93
CA ASN A 377 28.46 -8.53 1.74
C ASN A 377 28.03 -7.06 1.73
N SER A 378 26.82 -6.77 1.18
CA SER A 378 26.26 -5.42 1.19
C SER A 378 25.90 -4.98 2.61
N TYR A 379 25.34 -5.89 3.41
CA TYR A 379 25.04 -5.62 4.82
C TYR A 379 26.32 -5.31 5.59
N ASP A 380 27.36 -6.14 5.45
CA ASP A 380 28.64 -5.95 6.16
C ASP A 380 29.31 -4.60 5.82
N LYS A 381 29.14 -4.13 4.58
CA LYS A 381 29.66 -2.83 4.16
C LYS A 381 28.87 -1.65 4.73
N MET A 382 27.54 -1.77 4.79
CA MET A 382 26.65 -0.67 5.19
C MET A 382 26.49 -0.59 6.71
N CYS A 383 26.53 -1.72 7.41
CA CYS A 383 26.07 -1.85 8.79
C CYS A 383 27.20 -2.11 9.79
N LYS A 384 28.47 -1.91 9.42
CA LYS A 384 29.65 -2.14 10.29
C LYS A 384 29.55 -1.54 11.70
N ASN A 385 28.73 -0.49 11.90
CA ASN A 385 28.58 0.26 13.15
C ASN A 385 27.19 0.15 13.80
N LEU A 386 26.30 -0.74 13.31
CA LEU A 386 24.90 -0.81 13.78
C LEU A 386 24.68 -1.72 15.00
N ASN A 387 25.73 -2.12 15.72
CA ASN A 387 25.68 -3.15 16.77
C ASN A 387 25.07 -2.69 18.12
N LYS A 388 24.28 -1.63 18.18
CA LYS A 388 23.59 -1.23 19.42
C LYS A 388 22.09 -1.05 19.17
N ASN A 389 21.29 -1.94 19.74
CA ASN A 389 19.86 -1.72 19.89
C ASN A 389 19.64 -0.61 20.91
N TYR A 390 19.24 0.57 20.45
CA TYR A 390 18.81 1.66 21.32
C TYR A 390 17.30 1.61 21.45
N PHE A 391 16.81 1.66 22.69
CA PHE A 391 15.42 1.97 22.96
C PHE A 391 15.33 3.47 23.30
N PHE A 392 14.50 4.17 22.54
CA PHE A 392 14.21 5.57 22.80
C PHE A 392 12.96 5.65 23.67
N TYR A 393 12.99 6.52 24.66
CA TYR A 393 11.84 6.85 25.50
C TYR A 393 11.78 8.35 25.70
N GLU A 394 10.57 8.88 25.90
CA GLU A 394 10.35 10.32 26.00
C GLU A 394 10.82 10.85 27.36
N SER A 395 10.54 10.12 28.43
CA SER A 395 10.93 10.51 29.78
C SER A 395 10.97 9.34 30.77
N LYS A 396 11.72 9.50 31.86
CA LYS A 396 11.61 8.66 33.04
C LYS A 396 10.44 9.15 33.89
N VAL A 397 9.60 8.24 34.35
CA VAL A 397 8.43 8.56 35.17
C VAL A 397 8.37 7.69 36.41
N SER A 398 7.80 8.24 37.49
CA SER A 398 7.47 7.47 38.68
C SER A 398 6.09 6.81 38.54
N SER A 399 5.81 5.80 39.37
CA SER A 399 4.48 5.17 39.42
C SER A 399 3.34 6.14 39.73
N SER A 400 3.60 7.17 40.57
CA SER A 400 2.62 8.20 40.90
C SER A 400 2.32 9.16 39.75
N THR A 401 3.23 9.32 38.80
CA THR A 401 3.02 10.16 37.61
C THR A 401 2.06 9.48 36.60
N PHE A 402 2.01 8.16 36.61
CA PHE A 402 1.15 7.40 35.69
C PHE A 402 -0.29 7.35 36.25
N ASN A 403 -1.03 8.38 35.98
CA ASN A 403 -2.39 8.59 36.44
C ASN A 403 -3.33 9.03 35.31
N ASN A 404 -4.62 9.18 35.62
CA ASN A 404 -5.63 9.55 34.63
C ASN A 404 -5.34 10.89 33.94
N ASN A 405 -4.71 11.86 34.64
CA ASN A 405 -4.39 13.16 34.04
C ASN A 405 -3.34 13.02 32.94
N LEU A 406 -2.27 12.24 33.20
CA LEU A 406 -1.27 11.95 32.17
C LEU A 406 -1.90 11.26 30.95
N ASN A 407 -2.80 10.29 31.20
CA ASN A 407 -3.49 9.61 30.11
C ASN A 407 -4.36 10.58 29.29
N VAL A 408 -5.04 11.52 29.92
CA VAL A 408 -5.82 12.57 29.21
C VAL A 408 -4.90 13.45 28.36
N GLU A 409 -3.75 13.84 28.87
CA GLU A 409 -2.79 14.66 28.12
C GLU A 409 -2.19 13.88 26.93
N ILE A 410 -1.81 12.60 27.11
CA ILE A 410 -1.32 11.73 26.04
C ILE A 410 -2.39 11.57 24.94
N ASN A 411 -3.65 11.41 25.32
CA ASN A 411 -4.75 11.25 24.36
C ASN A 411 -4.97 12.48 23.48
N LYS A 412 -4.56 13.68 23.89
CA LYS A 412 -4.56 14.88 23.03
C LYS A 412 -3.58 14.77 21.86
N LEU A 413 -2.59 13.88 21.96
CA LEU A 413 -1.62 13.62 20.89
C LEU A 413 -2.15 12.63 19.83
N CYS A 414 -3.26 11.95 20.10
CA CYS A 414 -3.89 11.03 19.14
C CYS A 414 -4.32 11.74 17.84
N PRO A 415 -4.48 10.99 16.72
CA PRO A 415 -4.21 9.56 16.57
C PRO A 415 -2.72 9.25 16.40
N PHE A 416 -2.27 8.12 16.97
CA PHE A 416 -0.90 7.63 16.83
C PHE A 416 -0.75 6.76 15.58
N GLY A 417 0.50 6.70 15.08
CA GLY A 417 0.88 5.91 13.92
C GLY A 417 2.25 6.34 13.37
N PRO A 418 2.67 5.90 12.20
CA PRO A 418 3.93 6.32 11.60
C PRO A 418 4.06 7.84 11.55
N GLY A 419 5.18 8.40 12.01
CA GLY A 419 5.43 9.85 12.04
C GLY A 419 4.74 10.62 13.17
N ASN A 420 3.89 9.96 13.98
CA ASN A 420 3.32 10.44 15.24
C ASN A 420 3.23 9.25 16.20
N LEU A 421 4.38 8.81 16.70
CA LEU A 421 4.49 7.62 17.54
C LEU A 421 3.85 7.86 18.91
N GLU A 422 3.28 6.79 19.47
CA GLU A 422 2.83 6.80 20.86
C GLU A 422 4.05 6.98 21.78
N PRO A 423 3.98 7.89 22.78
CA PRO A 423 5.09 8.14 23.68
C PRO A 423 5.41 6.92 24.55
N ILE A 424 6.69 6.61 24.68
CA ILE A 424 7.21 5.52 25.49
C ILE A 424 7.84 6.11 26.74
N PHE A 425 7.49 5.58 27.91
CA PHE A 425 8.02 6.01 29.20
C PHE A 425 8.86 4.92 29.86
N LEU A 426 9.94 5.33 30.52
CA LEU A 426 10.80 4.43 31.29
C LEU A 426 10.41 4.47 32.77
N PHE A 427 10.07 3.30 33.31
CA PHE A 427 10.00 3.10 34.79
C PHE A 427 11.23 2.37 35.27
N GLU A 428 11.89 2.90 36.27
CA GLU A 428 13.03 2.24 36.93
C GLU A 428 12.59 1.56 38.23
N ASN A 429 13.29 0.51 38.59
CA ASN A 429 13.15 -0.19 39.88
C ASN A 429 11.74 -0.79 40.13
N LEU A 430 11.05 -1.21 39.09
CA LEU A 430 9.78 -1.93 39.22
C LEU A 430 10.00 -3.41 39.53
N LYS A 431 9.24 -3.94 40.48
CA LYS A 431 9.17 -5.37 40.76
C LYS A 431 7.95 -5.96 40.04
N ILE A 432 8.20 -6.88 39.13
CA ILE A 432 7.12 -7.61 38.46
C ILE A 432 6.56 -8.63 39.44
N SER A 433 5.30 -8.49 39.83
CA SER A 433 4.63 -9.39 40.77
C SER A 433 3.83 -10.49 40.08
N LYS A 434 3.44 -10.29 38.83
CA LYS A 434 2.71 -11.28 38.02
C LYS A 434 2.93 -10.97 36.53
N VAL A 435 3.12 -12.00 35.74
CA VAL A 435 3.17 -11.96 34.27
C VAL A 435 1.92 -12.63 33.70
#